data_7ab7a5b00cd52312e142b39465f8dec0
#
_entry.id   7ab7a5b00cd52312e142b39465f8dec0
#
_cell.length_a   1.000
_cell.length_b   1.000
_cell.length_c   1.000
_cell.angle_alpha   90.00
_cell.angle_beta   90.00
_cell.angle_gamma   90.00
#
_symmetry.space_group_name_H-M   'P 1'
#
loop_
_entity.id
_entity.type
_entity.pdbx_description
1 polymer ?
#
loop_
_entity_poly.entity_id
_entity_poly.type
_entity_poly.pdbx_seq_one_letter_code
_entity_poly.pdbx_strand_id
1 'polypeptide(L)'
;MTDARDSRSEERASLRSAIDQTDARLVRTLVERRRLAEALGALKAGDGALVRDVERERVVLDRAVALGREEGLDEAFIEKLFQLIIDDSLRRQRAGLDARVRTATLNEARVAYLGGPGSYSQFAADAHFAGRYSAVMPVIQRDFGGIFEAVEKGEADYGFAPIENTTTGGIVEVYDLLRDTRLKMAGEHHYKVEHCIVGKAHDLGTVRTVLGHPQALRQSQRFFARHPELKIRAVSSSTEALNEALTGKPDIAAVAGRDAARLFGLNVIDASASDHPENYTRFVALAVDPEPASPLLPCKTSLVIVTSDAAGSLVSALDGFRQEGVSLTKLESRPIAGKPWQQMFFLDLDGHEEHPNVARALQVLHRHSVSVHSFGSYGSDRLEPAARATGK
;
A
#
# COMPACT_ATOMS: atom_id res chain seq x y z
N MET A 1 51.80 0.41 -25.79
CA MET A 1 50.32 0.28 -25.71
C MET A 1 49.83 -0.30 -24.37
N THR A 2 50.67 -0.88 -23.54
CA THR A 2 50.38 -1.40 -22.18
C THR A 2 50.21 -0.29 -21.14
N ASP A 3 51.03 0.76 -21.17
CA ASP A 3 51.05 1.86 -20.20
C ASP A 3 49.74 2.70 -20.16
N ALA A 4 49.10 2.90 -21.33
CA ALA A 4 47.86 3.67 -21.42
C ALA A 4 46.60 2.88 -20.96
N ARG A 5 46.67 1.55 -20.90
CA ARG A 5 45.59 0.70 -20.35
C ARG A 5 45.65 0.63 -18.83
N ASP A 6 46.86 0.59 -18.25
CA ASP A 6 47.05 0.57 -16.80
C ASP A 6 46.62 1.93 -16.18
N SER A 7 47.04 3.06 -16.75
CA SER A 7 46.63 4.38 -16.31
C SER A 7 45.10 4.59 -16.31
N ARG A 8 44.39 4.14 -17.36
CA ARG A 8 42.90 4.19 -17.39
C ARG A 8 42.25 3.26 -16.36
N SER A 9 42.87 2.16 -16.02
CA SER A 9 42.40 1.24 -14.98
C SER A 9 42.50 1.87 -13.60
N GLU A 10 43.62 2.50 -13.31
CA GLU A 10 43.84 3.23 -12.04
C GLU A 10 42.93 4.43 -11.89
N GLU A 11 42.72 5.20 -12.96
CA GLU A 11 41.75 6.33 -13.00
C GLU A 11 40.30 5.87 -12.73
N ARG A 12 39.89 4.76 -13.34
CA ARG A 12 38.59 4.15 -13.07
C ARG A 12 38.42 3.68 -11.62
N ALA A 13 39.46 3.07 -11.05
CA ALA A 13 39.46 2.64 -9.66
C ALA A 13 39.34 3.84 -8.71
N SER A 14 40.11 4.91 -8.97
CA SER A 14 40.02 6.16 -8.23
C SER A 14 38.64 6.81 -8.28
N LEU A 15 38.03 6.91 -9.45
CA LEU A 15 36.66 7.45 -9.62
C LEU A 15 35.63 6.60 -8.89
N ARG A 16 35.71 5.28 -8.94
CA ARG A 16 34.83 4.39 -8.18
C ARG A 16 34.97 4.61 -6.68
N SER A 17 36.19 4.69 -6.18
CA SER A 17 36.43 4.98 -4.76
C SER A 17 35.86 6.34 -4.33
N ALA A 18 35.96 7.37 -5.17
CA ALA A 18 35.37 8.69 -4.91
C ALA A 18 33.84 8.64 -4.90
N ILE A 19 33.20 7.85 -5.80
CA ILE A 19 31.76 7.60 -5.80
C ILE A 19 31.35 6.91 -4.50
N ASP A 20 32.02 5.81 -4.11
CA ASP A 20 31.72 5.07 -2.88
C ASP A 20 31.78 5.97 -1.63
N GLN A 21 32.77 6.86 -1.57
CA GLN A 21 32.90 7.83 -0.48
C GLN A 21 31.76 8.85 -0.48
N THR A 22 31.32 9.29 -1.67
CA THR A 22 30.22 10.24 -1.83
C THR A 22 28.91 9.58 -1.43
N ASP A 23 28.66 8.34 -1.84
CA ASP A 23 27.49 7.56 -1.45
C ASP A 23 27.43 7.34 0.07
N ALA A 24 28.56 7.04 0.69
CA ALA A 24 28.64 6.92 2.15
C ALA A 24 28.30 8.25 2.88
N ARG A 25 28.70 9.40 2.32
CA ARG A 25 28.31 10.73 2.86
C ARG A 25 26.81 10.98 2.69
N LEU A 26 26.27 10.66 1.54
CA LEU A 26 24.83 10.79 1.27
C LEU A 26 24.01 10.00 2.28
N VAL A 27 24.35 8.73 2.52
CA VAL A 27 23.68 7.88 3.51
C VAL A 27 23.77 8.48 4.92
N ARG A 28 24.93 8.99 5.33
CA ARG A 28 25.09 9.63 6.65
C ARG A 28 24.22 10.88 6.79
N THR A 29 24.15 11.71 5.75
CA THR A 29 23.29 12.91 5.73
C THR A 29 21.81 12.54 5.81
N LEU A 30 21.38 11.47 5.15
CA LEU A 30 20.01 10.96 5.27
C LEU A 30 19.70 10.46 6.70
N VAL A 31 20.67 9.79 7.37
CA VAL A 31 20.52 9.37 8.78
C VAL A 31 20.38 10.58 9.70
N GLU A 32 21.22 11.62 9.51
CA GLU A 32 21.14 12.83 10.30
C GLU A 32 19.80 13.55 10.12
N ARG A 33 19.38 13.75 8.87
CA ARG A 33 18.05 14.33 8.56
C ARG A 33 16.91 13.55 9.21
N ARG A 34 16.98 12.21 9.20
CA ARG A 34 15.99 11.34 9.84
C ARG A 34 15.90 11.60 11.34
N ARG A 35 17.05 11.68 12.05
CA ARG A 35 17.10 11.98 13.49
C ARG A 35 16.47 13.35 13.81
N LEU A 36 16.74 14.36 12.98
CA LEU A 36 16.16 15.69 13.15
C LEU A 36 14.62 15.67 12.93
N ALA A 37 14.14 14.90 11.94
CA ALA A 37 12.71 14.74 11.68
C ALA A 37 11.99 14.01 12.84
N GLU A 38 12.62 12.98 13.41
CA GLU A 38 12.10 12.25 14.58
C GLU A 38 12.04 13.16 15.82
N ALA A 39 13.07 13.96 16.07
CA ALA A 39 13.10 14.93 17.17
C ALA A 39 12.01 15.99 17.01
N LEU A 40 11.80 16.52 15.80
CA LEU A 40 10.75 17.48 15.50
C LEU A 40 9.35 16.85 15.71
N GLY A 41 9.16 15.61 15.27
CA GLY A 41 7.90 14.87 15.49
C GLY A 41 7.61 14.69 16.97
N ALA A 42 8.64 14.45 17.79
CA ALA A 42 8.52 14.32 19.23
C ALA A 42 8.06 15.63 19.92
N LEU A 43 8.56 16.78 19.47
CA LEU A 43 8.14 18.10 19.96
C LEU A 43 6.70 18.40 19.55
N LYS A 44 6.34 18.20 18.27
CA LYS A 44 4.96 18.39 17.78
C LYS A 44 3.93 17.59 18.58
N ALA A 45 4.26 16.34 18.90
CA ALA A 45 3.39 15.48 19.70
C ALA A 45 3.16 16.02 21.11
N GLY A 46 4.16 16.68 21.72
CA GLY A 46 4.02 17.34 23.03
C GLY A 46 3.09 18.55 23.00
N ASP A 47 3.04 19.25 21.87
CA ASP A 47 2.23 20.46 21.67
C ASP A 47 0.82 20.17 21.11
N GLY A 48 0.45 18.90 20.89
CA GLY A 48 -0.84 18.53 20.28
C GLY A 48 -0.97 18.96 18.80
N ALA A 49 0.14 19.25 18.12
CA ALA A 49 0.14 19.69 16.74
C ALA A 49 0.10 18.49 15.77
N LEU A 50 -0.55 18.68 14.61
CA LEU A 50 -0.58 17.69 13.54
C LEU A 50 0.84 17.28 13.12
N VAL A 51 1.07 15.98 12.97
CA VAL A 51 2.34 15.44 12.47
C VAL A 51 2.59 15.90 11.05
N ARG A 52 1.56 15.86 10.21
CA ARG A 52 1.63 16.29 8.83
C ARG A 52 1.35 17.79 8.71
N ASP A 53 2.27 18.49 8.09
CA ASP A 53 2.18 19.90 7.75
C ASP A 53 2.41 20.03 6.24
N VAL A 54 1.31 19.96 5.49
CA VAL A 54 1.30 19.96 4.02
C VAL A 54 1.97 21.22 3.45
N GLU A 55 1.77 22.38 4.10
CA GLU A 55 2.38 23.63 3.66
C GLU A 55 3.90 23.60 3.85
N ARG A 56 4.38 23.07 4.97
CA ARG A 56 5.80 22.88 5.22
C ARG A 56 6.43 21.86 4.28
N GLU A 57 5.74 20.76 3.97
CA GLU A 57 6.19 19.76 3.01
C GLU A 57 6.40 20.40 1.63
N ARG A 58 5.44 21.22 1.19
CA ARG A 58 5.52 21.96 -0.06
C ARG A 58 6.73 22.90 -0.08
N VAL A 59 6.93 23.69 0.98
CA VAL A 59 8.09 24.58 1.09
C VAL A 59 9.42 23.82 1.03
N VAL A 60 9.50 22.64 1.66
CA VAL A 60 10.69 21.79 1.62
C VAL A 60 10.96 21.29 0.19
N LEU A 61 9.89 20.84 -0.51
CA LEU A 61 9.99 20.33 -1.87
C LEU A 61 10.42 21.44 -2.84
N ASP A 62 9.77 22.60 -2.79
CA ASP A 62 10.08 23.75 -3.66
C ASP A 62 11.53 24.21 -3.48
N ARG A 63 12.02 24.29 -2.23
CA ARG A 63 13.41 24.66 -1.94
C ARG A 63 14.40 23.61 -2.47
N ALA A 64 14.10 22.33 -2.31
CA ALA A 64 14.97 21.28 -2.80
C ALA A 64 15.08 21.29 -4.33
N VAL A 65 13.98 21.50 -5.02
CA VAL A 65 13.95 21.57 -6.48
C VAL A 65 14.68 22.83 -6.98
N ALA A 66 14.50 23.99 -6.32
CA ALA A 66 15.23 25.22 -6.66
C ALA A 66 16.74 25.02 -6.53
N LEU A 67 17.19 24.45 -5.40
CA LEU A 67 18.60 24.14 -5.18
C LEU A 67 19.13 23.12 -6.21
N GLY A 68 18.36 22.05 -6.48
CA GLY A 68 18.76 21.06 -7.49
C GLY A 68 18.94 21.66 -8.87
N ARG A 69 18.07 22.62 -9.26
CA ARG A 69 18.20 23.37 -10.52
C ARG A 69 19.47 24.21 -10.56
N GLU A 70 19.79 24.93 -9.46
CA GLU A 70 21.01 25.73 -9.35
C GLU A 70 22.28 24.87 -9.49
N GLU A 71 22.26 23.65 -8.97
CA GLU A 71 23.34 22.68 -9.03
C GLU A 71 23.34 21.81 -10.32
N GLY A 72 22.44 22.08 -11.27
CA GLY A 72 22.38 21.40 -12.56
C GLY A 72 21.76 19.99 -12.53
N LEU A 73 20.98 19.67 -11.51
CA LEU A 73 20.25 18.40 -11.41
C LEU A 73 18.86 18.50 -12.06
N ASP A 74 18.38 17.37 -12.57
CA ASP A 74 17.03 17.26 -13.13
C ASP A 74 15.95 17.49 -12.05
N GLU A 75 15.00 18.37 -12.35
CA GLU A 75 13.95 18.75 -11.38
C GLU A 75 13.06 17.57 -10.99
N ALA A 76 12.67 16.73 -11.95
CA ALA A 76 11.81 15.58 -11.69
C ALA A 76 12.54 14.53 -10.84
N PHE A 77 13.86 14.39 -11.02
CA PHE A 77 14.70 13.55 -10.18
C PHE A 77 14.71 14.04 -8.73
N ILE A 78 14.96 15.33 -8.49
CA ILE A 78 14.99 15.93 -7.16
C ILE A 78 13.63 15.87 -6.49
N GLU A 79 12.57 16.18 -7.22
CA GLU A 79 11.19 16.10 -6.74
C GLU A 79 10.89 14.68 -6.22
N LYS A 80 11.14 13.65 -7.02
CA LYS A 80 10.92 12.25 -6.65
C LYS A 80 11.76 11.82 -5.45
N LEU A 81 13.03 12.22 -5.40
CA LEU A 81 13.93 11.91 -4.30
C LEU A 81 13.43 12.53 -2.98
N PHE A 82 13.08 13.82 -3.00
CA PHE A 82 12.63 14.51 -1.79
C PHE A 82 11.25 14.04 -1.34
N GLN A 83 10.39 13.64 -2.27
CA GLN A 83 9.13 12.98 -1.93
C GLN A 83 9.37 11.70 -1.11
N LEU A 84 10.27 10.82 -1.55
CA LEU A 84 10.64 9.60 -0.81
C LEU A 84 11.21 9.92 0.59
N ILE A 85 12.01 10.97 0.70
CA ILE A 85 12.61 11.40 1.98
C ILE A 85 11.54 11.97 2.94
N ILE A 86 10.57 12.72 2.43
CA ILE A 86 9.45 13.24 3.22
C ILE A 86 8.58 12.08 3.71
N ASP A 87 8.23 11.14 2.83
CA ASP A 87 7.44 9.96 3.15
C ASP A 87 8.09 9.07 4.22
N ASP A 88 9.42 8.87 4.14
CA ASP A 88 10.17 8.15 5.19
C ASP A 88 10.08 8.87 6.53
N SER A 89 10.21 10.19 6.53
CA SER A 89 10.15 11.02 7.75
C SER A 89 8.77 10.92 8.42
N LEU A 90 7.69 11.01 7.64
CA LEU A 90 6.31 10.93 8.14
C LEU A 90 5.98 9.53 8.69
N ARG A 91 6.40 8.46 7.99
CA ARG A 91 6.24 7.08 8.48
C ARG A 91 6.92 6.87 9.83
N ARG A 92 8.13 7.42 10.03
CA ARG A 92 8.85 7.30 11.28
C ARG A 92 8.26 8.13 12.41
N GLN A 93 7.85 9.35 12.13
CA GLN A 93 7.14 10.18 13.12
C GLN A 93 5.88 9.48 13.60
N ARG A 94 5.12 8.87 12.67
CA ARG A 94 3.96 8.05 12.99
C ARG A 94 4.33 6.85 13.87
N ALA A 95 5.32 6.05 13.47
CA ALA A 95 5.77 4.90 14.25
C ALA A 95 6.24 5.29 15.67
N GLY A 96 6.91 6.44 15.80
CA GLY A 96 7.32 6.99 17.10
C GLY A 96 6.16 7.42 17.98
N LEU A 97 5.08 7.95 17.41
CA LEU A 97 3.84 8.29 18.15
C LEU A 97 3.06 7.04 18.53
N ASP A 98 2.88 6.12 17.59
CA ASP A 98 2.25 4.82 17.85
C ASP A 98 2.98 4.07 18.98
N ALA A 99 4.32 4.11 19.02
CA ALA A 99 5.11 3.50 20.09
C ALA A 99 4.96 4.21 21.46
N ARG A 100 4.70 5.50 21.48
CA ARG A 100 4.46 6.27 22.74
C ARG A 100 3.06 6.04 23.30
N VAL A 101 2.07 5.87 22.43
CA VAL A 101 0.70 5.54 22.83
C VAL A 101 0.62 4.09 23.31
N ARG A 102 1.52 3.22 22.85
CA ARG A 102 1.56 1.81 23.21
C ARG A 102 2.60 1.52 24.27
N THR A 103 2.15 1.11 25.44
CA THR A 103 3.00 0.75 26.58
C THR A 103 3.59 -0.68 26.48
N ALA A 104 3.14 -1.51 25.53
CA ALA A 104 3.66 -2.88 25.30
C ALA A 104 3.41 -3.33 23.85
N THR A 105 4.35 -4.10 23.27
CA THR A 105 4.09 -4.90 22.08
C THR A 105 3.12 -6.01 22.45
N LEU A 106 2.00 -6.13 21.76
CA LEU A 106 1.05 -7.22 21.96
C LEU A 106 1.67 -8.53 21.50
N ASN A 107 1.35 -9.65 22.18
CA ASN A 107 2.06 -10.90 21.92
C ASN A 107 1.82 -11.41 20.50
N GLU A 108 0.55 -11.62 20.11
CA GLU A 108 0.20 -12.19 18.82
C GLU A 108 -1.11 -11.59 18.34
N ALA A 109 -1.31 -11.52 16.99
CA ALA A 109 -2.58 -11.19 16.38
C ALA A 109 -3.05 -12.35 15.51
N ARG A 110 -4.27 -12.83 15.71
CA ARG A 110 -4.94 -13.76 14.79
C ARG A 110 -5.53 -12.95 13.63
N VAL A 111 -5.01 -13.18 12.43
CA VAL A 111 -5.40 -12.40 11.26
C VAL A 111 -6.01 -13.30 10.19
N ALA A 112 -7.28 -13.07 9.88
CA ALA A 112 -8.00 -13.76 8.83
C ALA A 112 -7.69 -13.13 7.47
N TYR A 113 -7.20 -13.91 6.52
CA TYR A 113 -6.95 -13.47 5.16
C TYR A 113 -7.11 -14.60 4.14
N LEU A 114 -7.26 -14.22 2.86
CA LEU A 114 -7.41 -15.16 1.76
C LEU A 114 -6.05 -15.65 1.27
N GLY A 115 -5.91 -16.95 1.05
CA GLY A 115 -4.73 -17.60 0.49
C GLY A 115 -3.79 -18.19 1.53
N GLY A 116 -3.01 -19.17 1.10
CA GLY A 116 -2.05 -19.90 1.93
C GLY A 116 -0.67 -19.26 2.01
N PRO A 117 0.31 -19.99 2.54
CA PRO A 117 1.70 -19.56 2.60
C PRO A 117 2.23 -19.12 1.24
N GLY A 118 2.96 -17.99 1.23
CA GLY A 118 3.49 -17.40 0.01
C GLY A 118 2.50 -16.53 -0.78
N SER A 119 1.29 -16.31 -0.27
CA SER A 119 0.33 -15.37 -0.88
C SER A 119 0.70 -13.92 -0.61
N TYR A 120 0.32 -13.01 -1.52
CA TYR A 120 0.48 -11.57 -1.31
C TYR A 120 -0.28 -11.07 -0.08
N SER A 121 -1.43 -11.68 0.26
CA SER A 121 -2.19 -11.35 1.47
C SER A 121 -1.41 -11.65 2.74
N GLN A 122 -0.67 -12.76 2.78
CA GLN A 122 0.21 -13.08 3.91
C GLN A 122 1.28 -12.00 4.08
N PHE A 123 2.08 -11.73 3.03
CA PHE A 123 3.17 -10.75 3.14
C PHE A 123 2.67 -9.35 3.46
N ALA A 124 1.53 -8.95 2.91
CA ALA A 124 0.91 -7.68 3.21
C ALA A 124 0.43 -7.63 4.68
N ALA A 125 -0.15 -8.70 5.21
CA ALA A 125 -0.56 -8.80 6.61
C ALA A 125 0.66 -8.75 7.54
N ASP A 126 1.69 -9.56 7.26
CA ASP A 126 2.92 -9.57 8.04
C ASP A 126 3.56 -8.17 8.09
N ALA A 127 3.60 -7.46 6.95
CA ALA A 127 4.13 -6.10 6.87
C ALA A 127 3.27 -5.07 7.63
N HIS A 128 1.93 -5.19 7.54
CA HIS A 128 1.00 -4.26 8.22
C HIS A 128 1.07 -4.37 9.74
N PHE A 129 1.12 -5.60 10.26
CA PHE A 129 1.12 -5.86 11.70
C PHE A 129 2.52 -5.88 12.32
N ALA A 130 3.59 -5.82 11.50
CA ALA A 130 4.97 -5.74 11.99
C ALA A 130 5.18 -4.54 12.92
N GLY A 131 5.87 -4.77 14.05
CA GLY A 131 6.14 -3.73 15.06
C GLY A 131 4.95 -3.43 15.99
N ARG A 132 3.74 -3.89 15.67
CA ARG A 132 2.59 -3.84 16.57
C ARG A 132 2.43 -5.13 17.38
N TYR A 133 2.65 -6.24 16.71
CA TYR A 133 2.57 -7.58 17.28
C TYR A 133 3.90 -8.29 17.10
N SER A 134 4.20 -9.20 18.04
CA SER A 134 5.41 -10.04 17.96
C SER A 134 5.28 -11.11 16.87
N ALA A 135 4.06 -11.55 16.58
CA ALA A 135 3.75 -12.51 15.53
C ALA A 135 2.33 -12.31 14.96
N VAL A 136 2.17 -12.68 13.69
CA VAL A 136 0.88 -12.82 13.02
C VAL A 136 0.53 -14.30 12.96
N MET A 137 -0.59 -14.67 13.60
CA MET A 137 -1.16 -16.01 13.57
C MET A 137 -2.18 -16.09 12.42
N PRO A 138 -1.90 -16.84 11.35
CA PRO A 138 -2.77 -16.87 10.18
C PRO A 138 -4.06 -17.65 10.45
N VAL A 139 -5.20 -17.06 10.11
CA VAL A 139 -6.52 -17.70 10.06
C VAL A 139 -6.94 -17.76 8.60
N ILE A 140 -6.45 -18.76 7.87
CA ILE A 140 -6.58 -18.86 6.41
C ILE A 140 -8.04 -19.08 6.03
N GLN A 141 -8.55 -18.23 5.13
CA GLN A 141 -9.91 -18.30 4.61
C GLN A 141 -9.94 -18.76 3.15
N ARG A 142 -11.08 -19.34 2.74
CA ARG A 142 -11.29 -19.85 1.38
C ARG A 142 -11.85 -18.79 0.43
N ASP A 143 -12.57 -17.81 0.97
CA ASP A 143 -13.21 -16.72 0.26
C ASP A 143 -13.21 -15.46 1.13
N PHE A 144 -13.62 -14.33 0.56
CA PHE A 144 -13.67 -13.06 1.30
C PHE A 144 -14.73 -13.06 2.39
N GLY A 145 -15.87 -13.73 2.21
CA GLY A 145 -16.91 -13.84 3.23
C GLY A 145 -16.38 -14.44 4.52
N GLY A 146 -15.57 -15.50 4.41
CA GLY A 146 -14.92 -16.14 5.56
C GLY A 146 -14.02 -15.20 6.37
N ILE A 147 -13.39 -14.18 5.73
CA ILE A 147 -12.58 -13.18 6.44
C ILE A 147 -13.46 -12.39 7.42
N PHE A 148 -14.61 -11.90 6.94
CA PHE A 148 -15.55 -11.12 7.75
C PHE A 148 -16.17 -11.98 8.87
N GLU A 149 -16.62 -13.17 8.53
CA GLU A 149 -17.20 -14.11 9.50
C GLU A 149 -16.23 -14.50 10.61
N ALA A 150 -14.96 -14.78 10.29
CA ALA A 150 -13.96 -15.15 11.28
C ALA A 150 -13.75 -14.05 12.34
N VAL A 151 -13.80 -12.78 11.93
CA VAL A 151 -13.69 -11.65 12.86
C VAL A 151 -14.98 -11.46 13.65
N GLU A 152 -16.15 -11.53 13.02
CA GLU A 152 -17.45 -11.38 13.68
C GLU A 152 -17.73 -12.48 14.70
N LYS A 153 -17.19 -13.69 14.48
CA LYS A 153 -17.27 -14.84 15.41
C LYS A 153 -16.16 -14.83 16.47
N GLY A 154 -15.20 -13.92 16.42
CA GLY A 154 -14.07 -13.85 17.33
C GLY A 154 -13.01 -14.96 17.12
N GLU A 155 -13.04 -15.64 15.98
CA GLU A 155 -12.02 -16.62 15.57
C GLU A 155 -10.71 -15.92 15.15
N ALA A 156 -10.81 -14.69 14.65
CA ALA A 156 -9.70 -13.80 14.33
C ALA A 156 -9.89 -12.44 15.03
N ASP A 157 -8.77 -11.80 15.37
CA ASP A 157 -8.76 -10.46 15.95
C ASP A 157 -8.91 -9.40 14.86
N TYR A 158 -8.38 -9.71 13.66
CA TYR A 158 -8.46 -8.86 12.47
C TYR A 158 -8.81 -9.67 11.23
N GLY A 159 -9.61 -9.05 10.35
CA GLY A 159 -9.72 -9.43 8.96
C GLY A 159 -8.77 -8.57 8.11
N PHE A 160 -8.10 -9.18 7.14
CA PHE A 160 -7.21 -8.45 6.24
C PHE A 160 -7.59 -8.75 4.80
N ALA A 161 -8.30 -7.82 4.18
CA ALA A 161 -8.92 -8.00 2.87
C ALA A 161 -8.38 -7.00 1.84
N PRO A 162 -8.08 -7.43 0.60
CA PRO A 162 -7.75 -6.51 -0.49
C PRO A 162 -9.01 -5.77 -0.93
N ILE A 163 -8.96 -4.44 -0.99
CA ILE A 163 -10.11 -3.62 -1.38
C ILE A 163 -9.99 -3.08 -2.81
N GLU A 164 -8.78 -2.84 -3.26
CA GLU A 164 -8.49 -2.35 -4.61
C GLU A 164 -7.09 -2.71 -5.09
N ASN A 165 -6.91 -2.73 -6.40
CA ASN A 165 -5.61 -2.90 -7.05
C ASN A 165 -5.46 -1.86 -8.15
N THR A 166 -4.28 -1.26 -8.29
CA THR A 166 -4.02 -0.17 -9.24
C THR A 166 -4.19 -0.56 -10.71
N THR A 167 -4.16 -1.86 -11.03
CA THR A 167 -4.29 -2.35 -12.41
C THR A 167 -5.67 -2.91 -12.73
N THR A 168 -6.40 -3.42 -11.73
CA THR A 168 -7.71 -4.08 -11.93
C THR A 168 -8.88 -3.35 -11.29
N GLY A 169 -8.61 -2.28 -10.53
CA GLY A 169 -9.64 -1.48 -9.85
C GLY A 169 -10.13 -2.09 -8.55
N GLY A 170 -11.33 -1.72 -8.14
CA GLY A 170 -11.96 -2.15 -6.89
C GLY A 170 -12.32 -3.64 -6.88
N ILE A 171 -12.19 -4.28 -5.73
CA ILE A 171 -12.56 -5.69 -5.53
C ILE A 171 -14.02 -5.73 -5.09
N VAL A 172 -14.87 -5.93 -6.09
CA VAL A 172 -16.33 -5.84 -6.00
C VAL A 172 -16.91 -6.65 -4.85
N GLU A 173 -16.47 -7.88 -4.67
CA GLU A 173 -16.95 -8.79 -3.64
C GLU A 173 -16.70 -8.26 -2.22
N VAL A 174 -15.54 -7.61 -2.00
CA VAL A 174 -15.22 -7.02 -0.69
C VAL A 174 -16.11 -5.79 -0.41
N TYR A 175 -16.41 -4.98 -1.42
CA TYR A 175 -17.36 -3.86 -1.25
C TYR A 175 -18.78 -4.33 -0.92
N ASP A 176 -19.22 -5.44 -1.52
CA ASP A 176 -20.53 -6.00 -1.22
C ASP A 176 -20.62 -6.54 0.21
N LEU A 177 -19.53 -7.12 0.73
CA LEU A 177 -19.41 -7.55 2.13
C LEU A 177 -19.34 -6.35 3.09
N LEU A 178 -18.60 -5.30 2.74
CA LEU A 178 -18.51 -4.08 3.56
C LEU A 178 -19.87 -3.40 3.76
N ARG A 179 -20.80 -3.49 2.80
CA ARG A 179 -22.14 -2.91 2.94
C ARG A 179 -22.88 -3.39 4.17
N ASP A 180 -22.78 -4.68 4.49
CA ASP A 180 -23.63 -5.35 5.46
C ASP A 180 -22.90 -5.70 6.77
N THR A 181 -21.59 -5.41 6.87
CA THR A 181 -20.78 -5.72 8.05
C THR A 181 -20.92 -4.70 9.17
N ARG A 182 -20.67 -5.15 10.40
CA ARG A 182 -20.50 -4.29 11.59
C ARG A 182 -19.04 -3.96 11.87
N LEU A 183 -18.12 -4.55 11.12
CA LEU A 183 -16.70 -4.35 11.31
C LEU A 183 -16.31 -2.91 10.98
N LYS A 184 -15.29 -2.43 11.67
CA LYS A 184 -14.66 -1.13 11.45
C LYS A 184 -13.31 -1.31 10.79
N MET A 185 -12.84 -0.27 10.10
CA MET A 185 -11.50 -0.26 9.53
C MET A 185 -10.47 0.14 10.61
N ALA A 186 -9.51 -0.75 10.84
CA ALA A 186 -8.44 -0.58 11.82
C ALA A 186 -7.15 -0.03 11.19
N GLY A 187 -7.05 -0.04 9.87
CA GLY A 187 -5.88 0.41 9.12
C GLY A 187 -5.93 0.03 7.66
N GLU A 188 -4.94 0.50 6.91
CA GLU A 188 -4.73 0.11 5.51
C GLU A 188 -3.25 -0.19 5.26
N HIS A 189 -2.98 -0.96 4.20
CA HIS A 189 -1.63 -1.24 3.73
C HIS A 189 -1.59 -1.34 2.20
N HIS A 190 -0.64 -0.63 1.58
CA HIS A 190 -0.40 -0.69 0.15
C HIS A 190 0.77 -1.63 -0.12
N TYR A 191 0.47 -2.81 -0.65
CA TYR A 191 1.47 -3.82 -0.95
C TYR A 191 1.81 -3.84 -2.45
N LYS A 192 3.10 -3.75 -2.79
CA LYS A 192 3.57 -3.83 -4.17
C LYS A 192 3.50 -5.28 -4.65
N VAL A 193 2.78 -5.52 -5.74
CA VAL A 193 2.63 -6.83 -6.36
C VAL A 193 3.65 -6.96 -7.49
N GLU A 194 4.70 -7.72 -7.24
CA GLU A 194 5.72 -8.02 -8.25
C GLU A 194 5.61 -9.49 -8.68
N HIS A 195 5.39 -9.72 -9.97
CA HIS A 195 5.40 -11.06 -10.52
C HIS A 195 6.77 -11.41 -11.05
N CYS A 196 7.30 -12.53 -10.58
CA CYS A 196 8.54 -13.14 -11.03
C CYS A 196 8.22 -14.55 -11.54
N ILE A 197 9.08 -15.09 -12.40
CA ILE A 197 9.13 -16.51 -12.68
C ILE A 197 10.04 -17.16 -11.66
N VAL A 198 9.50 -18.08 -10.88
CA VAL A 198 10.21 -18.71 -9.76
C VAL A 198 10.17 -20.23 -9.89
N GLY A 199 11.25 -20.91 -9.50
CA GLY A 199 11.34 -22.35 -9.62
C GLY A 199 12.69 -22.89 -9.18
N LYS A 200 12.93 -24.20 -9.44
CA LYS A 200 14.21 -24.85 -9.14
C LYS A 200 15.30 -24.52 -10.17
N ALA A 201 14.92 -24.21 -11.41
CA ALA A 201 15.85 -23.84 -12.47
C ALA A 201 16.62 -22.56 -12.12
N HIS A 202 17.81 -22.41 -12.69
CA HIS A 202 18.62 -21.20 -12.56
C HIS A 202 18.47 -20.26 -13.75
N ASP A 203 17.95 -20.78 -14.87
CA ASP A 203 17.75 -20.04 -16.12
C ASP A 203 16.42 -20.39 -16.78
N LEU A 204 15.90 -19.47 -17.58
CA LEU A 204 14.62 -19.61 -18.25
C LEU A 204 14.64 -20.69 -19.37
N GLY A 205 15.82 -20.97 -19.96
CA GLY A 205 15.99 -21.98 -21.01
C GLY A 205 15.67 -23.40 -20.55
N THR A 206 15.77 -23.65 -19.23
CA THR A 206 15.40 -24.93 -18.61
C THR A 206 13.88 -25.09 -18.45
N VAL A 207 13.15 -23.97 -18.30
CA VAL A 207 11.71 -23.98 -18.00
C VAL A 207 10.90 -24.35 -19.24
N ARG A 208 9.89 -25.19 -19.07
CA ARG A 208 8.93 -25.61 -20.13
C ARG A 208 7.50 -25.28 -19.77
N THR A 209 7.16 -25.29 -18.46
CA THR A 209 5.80 -25.03 -17.99
C THR A 209 5.82 -24.00 -16.88
N VAL A 210 4.98 -22.99 -17.01
CA VAL A 210 4.79 -21.95 -15.98
C VAL A 210 3.37 -22.03 -15.45
N LEU A 211 3.26 -22.14 -14.11
CA LEU A 211 2.03 -22.22 -13.37
C LEU A 211 1.69 -20.88 -12.76
N GLY A 212 0.42 -20.56 -12.63
CA GLY A 212 0.02 -19.35 -11.90
C GLY A 212 -1.49 -19.25 -11.69
N HIS A 213 -1.86 -18.46 -10.70
CA HIS A 213 -3.25 -18.05 -10.53
C HIS A 213 -3.69 -17.26 -11.78
N PRO A 214 -4.94 -17.42 -12.27
CA PRO A 214 -5.40 -16.75 -13.49
C PRO A 214 -5.14 -15.25 -13.54
N GLN A 215 -5.25 -14.56 -12.40
CA GLN A 215 -4.98 -13.11 -12.33
C GLN A 215 -3.49 -12.79 -12.52
N ALA A 216 -2.59 -13.55 -11.90
CA ALA A 216 -1.14 -13.36 -12.07
C ALA A 216 -0.71 -13.62 -13.51
N LEU A 217 -1.26 -14.66 -14.14
CA LEU A 217 -1.03 -14.96 -15.56
C LEU A 217 -1.52 -13.83 -16.47
N ARG A 218 -2.70 -13.24 -16.20
CA ARG A 218 -3.21 -12.08 -16.95
C ARG A 218 -2.34 -10.84 -16.78
N GLN A 219 -1.69 -10.66 -15.65
CA GLN A 219 -0.80 -9.53 -15.36
C GLN A 219 0.65 -9.76 -15.84
N SER A 220 0.90 -10.89 -16.55
CA SER A 220 2.20 -11.27 -17.10
C SER A 220 2.13 -11.57 -18.61
N GLN A 221 1.11 -11.06 -19.31
CA GLN A 221 0.87 -11.40 -20.72
C GLN A 221 2.01 -10.94 -21.64
N ARG A 222 2.58 -9.76 -21.39
CA ARG A 222 3.71 -9.25 -22.18
C ARG A 222 4.95 -10.12 -22.03
N PHE A 223 5.17 -10.68 -20.85
CA PHE A 223 6.25 -11.64 -20.62
C PHE A 223 6.02 -12.90 -21.46
N PHE A 224 4.84 -13.51 -21.38
CA PHE A 224 4.52 -14.73 -22.13
C PHE A 224 4.49 -14.51 -23.65
N ALA A 225 4.10 -13.32 -24.12
CA ALA A 225 4.16 -13.00 -25.55
C ALA A 225 5.61 -12.97 -26.09
N ARG A 226 6.61 -12.71 -25.25
CA ARG A 226 8.03 -12.78 -25.61
C ARG A 226 8.62 -14.20 -25.49
N HIS A 227 7.90 -15.10 -24.82
CA HIS A 227 8.31 -16.47 -24.53
C HIS A 227 7.23 -17.47 -24.96
N PRO A 228 6.90 -17.55 -26.27
CA PRO A 228 5.83 -18.41 -26.78
C PRO A 228 6.14 -19.90 -26.64
N GLU A 229 7.39 -20.28 -26.36
CA GLU A 229 7.82 -21.63 -26.08
C GLU A 229 7.36 -22.20 -24.75
N LEU A 230 6.98 -21.30 -23.81
CA LEU A 230 6.52 -21.68 -22.47
C LEU A 230 5.05 -22.12 -22.49
N LYS A 231 4.78 -23.26 -21.90
CA LYS A 231 3.39 -23.73 -21.66
C LYS A 231 2.85 -23.08 -20.41
N ILE A 232 1.70 -22.45 -20.51
CA ILE A 232 1.03 -21.78 -19.39
C ILE A 232 -0.06 -22.70 -18.86
N ARG A 233 -0.11 -22.88 -17.53
CA ARG A 233 -1.14 -23.65 -16.87
C ARG A 233 -1.69 -22.87 -15.66
N ALA A 234 -3.00 -22.64 -15.67
CA ALA A 234 -3.69 -22.02 -14.56
C ALA A 234 -3.89 -23.03 -13.41
N VAL A 235 -3.72 -22.55 -12.18
CA VAL A 235 -3.95 -23.27 -10.93
C VAL A 235 -4.80 -22.42 -9.99
N SER A 236 -5.37 -23.02 -8.95
CA SER A 236 -6.34 -22.34 -8.07
C SER A 236 -5.73 -21.25 -7.21
N SER A 237 -4.42 -21.31 -6.91
CA SER A 237 -3.75 -20.32 -6.04
C SER A 237 -2.25 -20.22 -6.33
N SER A 238 -1.65 -19.10 -5.91
CA SER A 238 -0.19 -18.93 -5.96
C SER A 238 0.54 -19.96 -5.08
N THR A 239 -0.05 -20.34 -3.95
CA THR A 239 0.50 -21.39 -3.08
C THR A 239 0.56 -22.75 -3.75
N GLU A 240 -0.48 -23.11 -4.52
CA GLU A 240 -0.50 -24.34 -5.31
C GLU A 240 0.60 -24.31 -6.38
N ALA A 241 0.72 -23.20 -7.13
CA ALA A 241 1.78 -23.02 -8.12
C ALA A 241 3.18 -23.18 -7.51
N LEU A 242 3.42 -22.58 -6.35
CA LEU A 242 4.70 -22.66 -5.64
C LEU A 242 5.01 -24.07 -5.15
N ASN A 243 4.05 -24.77 -4.58
CA ASN A 243 4.21 -26.14 -4.11
C ASN A 243 4.54 -27.08 -5.29
N GLU A 244 3.88 -26.91 -6.42
CA GLU A 244 4.14 -27.73 -7.59
C GLU A 244 5.50 -27.40 -8.23
N ALA A 245 5.93 -26.13 -8.25
CA ALA A 245 7.27 -25.76 -8.66
C ALA A 245 8.35 -26.30 -7.70
N LEU A 246 8.05 -26.39 -6.39
CA LEU A 246 8.95 -26.91 -5.39
C LEU A 246 9.08 -28.45 -5.48
N THR A 247 7.98 -29.18 -5.65
CA THR A 247 7.97 -30.66 -5.66
C THR A 247 8.19 -31.23 -7.04
N GLY A 248 7.86 -30.49 -8.09
CA GLY A 248 7.96 -30.89 -9.50
C GLY A 248 9.40 -30.99 -10.04
N LYS A 249 9.50 -31.18 -11.34
CA LYS A 249 10.77 -31.19 -12.07
C LYS A 249 11.32 -29.77 -12.23
N PRO A 250 12.62 -29.60 -12.51
CA PRO A 250 13.21 -28.26 -12.73
C PRO A 250 12.64 -27.50 -13.94
N ASP A 251 11.96 -28.18 -14.88
CA ASP A 251 11.30 -27.57 -16.01
C ASP A 251 9.92 -26.94 -15.68
N ILE A 252 9.47 -27.05 -14.43
CA ILE A 252 8.26 -26.43 -13.92
C ILE A 252 8.61 -25.19 -13.08
N ALA A 253 8.00 -24.06 -13.40
CA ALA A 253 8.12 -22.81 -12.69
C ALA A 253 6.74 -22.23 -12.32
N ALA A 254 6.70 -21.26 -11.43
CA ALA A 254 5.49 -20.55 -11.01
C ALA A 254 5.60 -19.04 -11.25
N VAL A 255 4.46 -18.37 -11.49
CA VAL A 255 4.35 -16.91 -11.34
C VAL A 255 4.07 -16.61 -9.88
N ALA A 256 5.02 -15.98 -9.19
CA ALA A 256 4.88 -15.61 -7.77
C ALA A 256 5.76 -14.40 -7.41
N GLY A 257 5.60 -13.87 -6.20
CA GLY A 257 6.43 -12.79 -5.69
C GLY A 257 7.84 -13.26 -5.31
N ARG A 258 8.79 -12.31 -5.28
CA ARG A 258 10.18 -12.55 -4.81
C ARG A 258 10.23 -13.09 -3.38
N ASP A 259 9.39 -12.56 -2.50
CA ASP A 259 9.34 -13.01 -1.10
C ASP A 259 8.81 -14.44 -0.98
N ALA A 260 7.87 -14.82 -1.86
CA ALA A 260 7.38 -16.19 -1.94
C ALA A 260 8.49 -17.16 -2.42
N ALA A 261 9.29 -16.75 -3.41
CA ALA A 261 10.45 -17.54 -3.84
C ALA A 261 11.42 -17.80 -2.67
N ARG A 262 11.71 -16.76 -1.88
CA ARG A 262 12.57 -16.88 -0.68
C ARG A 262 11.96 -17.82 0.37
N LEU A 263 10.66 -17.68 0.66
CA LEU A 263 9.96 -18.50 1.64
C LEU A 263 9.99 -19.99 1.27
N PHE A 264 9.85 -20.31 -0.02
CA PHE A 264 9.84 -21.67 -0.52
C PHE A 264 11.23 -22.23 -0.90
N GLY A 265 12.31 -21.43 -0.75
CA GLY A 265 13.65 -21.84 -1.16
C GLY A 265 13.79 -22.04 -2.67
N LEU A 266 12.99 -21.32 -3.47
CA LEU A 266 13.02 -21.33 -4.93
C LEU A 266 13.89 -20.20 -5.48
N ASN A 267 14.45 -20.40 -6.67
CA ASN A 267 15.19 -19.35 -7.39
C ASN A 267 14.22 -18.39 -8.07
N VAL A 268 14.58 -17.10 -8.11
CA VAL A 268 13.99 -16.13 -9.02
C VAL A 268 14.68 -16.30 -10.37
N ILE A 269 14.01 -16.91 -11.32
CA ILE A 269 14.53 -17.21 -12.66
C ILE A 269 14.46 -15.97 -13.54
N ASP A 270 13.34 -15.23 -13.46
CA ASP A 270 13.15 -13.95 -14.13
C ASP A 270 12.33 -13.01 -13.23
N ALA A 271 12.80 -11.80 -13.02
CA ALA A 271 12.16 -10.80 -12.16
C ALA A 271 11.25 -9.82 -12.93
N SER A 272 11.15 -9.97 -14.26
CA SER A 272 10.46 -9.01 -15.14
C SER A 272 9.13 -9.55 -15.70
N ALA A 273 8.46 -10.43 -14.94
CA ALA A 273 7.22 -11.05 -15.41
C ALA A 273 6.00 -10.13 -15.30
N SER A 274 6.05 -9.05 -14.49
CA SER A 274 4.94 -8.09 -14.36
C SER A 274 4.78 -7.22 -15.61
N ASP A 275 3.55 -7.12 -16.13
CA ASP A 275 3.22 -6.20 -17.24
C ASP A 275 3.28 -4.73 -16.82
N HIS A 276 3.01 -4.45 -15.54
CA HIS A 276 2.97 -3.12 -14.95
C HIS A 276 3.88 -3.07 -13.72
N PRO A 277 4.96 -2.26 -13.71
CA PRO A 277 5.90 -2.17 -12.58
C PRO A 277 5.29 -1.49 -11.35
N GLU A 278 4.29 -0.60 -11.56
CA GLU A 278 3.56 0.12 -10.51
C GLU A 278 2.22 -0.60 -10.21
N ASN A 279 2.31 -1.87 -9.85
CA ASN A 279 1.15 -2.68 -9.47
C ASN A 279 1.08 -2.77 -7.94
N TYR A 280 0.10 -2.08 -7.35
CA TYR A 280 -0.12 -2.09 -5.90
C TYR A 280 -1.52 -2.62 -5.58
N THR A 281 -1.61 -3.39 -4.51
CA THR A 281 -2.89 -3.78 -3.92
C THR A 281 -3.03 -3.09 -2.57
N ARG A 282 -4.13 -2.40 -2.38
CA ARG A 282 -4.51 -1.82 -1.11
C ARG A 282 -5.33 -2.83 -0.33
N PHE A 283 -4.86 -3.13 0.87
CA PHE A 283 -5.53 -3.97 1.86
C PHE A 283 -6.10 -3.10 2.97
N VAL A 284 -7.20 -3.55 3.58
CA VAL A 284 -7.76 -2.95 4.78
C VAL A 284 -7.78 -3.96 5.91
N ALA A 285 -7.38 -3.51 7.10
CA ALA A 285 -7.53 -4.27 8.33
C ALA A 285 -8.92 -3.97 8.91
N LEU A 286 -9.68 -5.00 9.24
CA LEU A 286 -11.03 -4.96 9.77
C LEU A 286 -11.06 -5.55 11.16
N ALA A 287 -11.77 -4.93 12.10
CA ALA A 287 -11.96 -5.43 13.46
C ALA A 287 -13.35 -5.05 13.97
N VAL A 288 -13.81 -5.75 15.03
CA VAL A 288 -15.10 -5.40 15.68
C VAL A 288 -14.99 -4.07 16.42
N ASP A 289 -13.95 -3.90 17.22
CA ASP A 289 -13.69 -2.72 18.03
C ASP A 289 -12.20 -2.34 17.95
N PRO A 290 -11.77 -1.68 16.84
CA PRO A 290 -10.38 -1.29 16.68
C PRO A 290 -9.99 -0.18 17.65
N GLU A 291 -8.72 -0.15 18.05
CA GLU A 291 -8.17 1.00 18.76
C GLU A 291 -8.37 2.28 17.92
N PRO A 292 -8.91 3.37 18.52
CA PRO A 292 -9.10 4.62 17.81
C PRO A 292 -7.77 5.14 17.23
N ALA A 293 -7.80 5.59 15.99
CA ALA A 293 -6.66 6.28 15.42
C ALA A 293 -6.48 7.65 16.10
N SER A 294 -5.23 8.04 16.29
CA SER A 294 -4.97 9.39 16.82
C SER A 294 -5.29 10.45 15.76
N PRO A 295 -6.12 11.47 16.06
CA PRO A 295 -6.39 12.56 15.13
C PRO A 295 -5.15 13.43 14.83
N LEU A 296 -4.06 13.26 15.58
CA LEU A 296 -2.80 13.96 15.33
C LEU A 296 -1.99 13.32 14.19
N LEU A 297 -2.35 12.10 13.77
CA LEU A 297 -1.70 11.37 12.69
C LEU A 297 -2.44 11.57 11.35
N PRO A 298 -1.75 11.39 10.22
CA PRO A 298 -2.43 11.28 8.94
C PRO A 298 -3.44 10.13 8.97
N CYS A 299 -4.71 10.47 8.87
CA CYS A 299 -5.82 9.52 8.90
C CYS A 299 -6.60 9.55 7.60
N LYS A 300 -7.31 8.47 7.36
CA LYS A 300 -8.35 8.34 6.36
C LYS A 300 -9.64 7.96 7.06
N THR A 301 -10.77 8.50 6.60
CA THR A 301 -12.10 8.09 7.06
C THR A 301 -12.84 7.44 5.90
N SER A 302 -13.35 6.24 6.09
CA SER A 302 -14.09 5.51 5.06
C SER A 302 -15.56 5.40 5.40
N LEU A 303 -16.41 5.62 4.40
CA LEU A 303 -17.87 5.68 4.52
C LEU A 303 -18.53 4.92 3.39
N VAL A 304 -19.75 4.48 3.62
CA VAL A 304 -20.70 4.15 2.56
C VAL A 304 -21.96 5.00 2.71
N ILE A 305 -22.41 5.59 1.62
CA ILE A 305 -23.62 6.42 1.60
C ILE A 305 -24.61 5.91 0.58
N VAL A 306 -25.89 6.18 0.83
CA VAL A 306 -26.98 6.04 -0.13
C VAL A 306 -27.59 7.42 -0.31
N THR A 307 -27.71 7.88 -1.54
CA THR A 307 -28.36 9.15 -1.88
C THR A 307 -29.80 8.91 -2.36
N SER A 308 -30.61 9.96 -2.35
CA SER A 308 -31.92 9.90 -3.02
C SER A 308 -31.74 9.87 -4.54
N ASP A 309 -32.78 9.44 -5.26
CA ASP A 309 -32.79 9.39 -6.73
C ASP A 309 -33.03 10.76 -7.39
N ALA A 310 -33.09 11.85 -6.58
CA ALA A 310 -33.26 13.20 -7.08
C ALA A 310 -32.04 13.70 -7.85
N ALA A 311 -32.25 14.46 -8.91
CA ALA A 311 -31.21 15.08 -9.68
C ALA A 311 -30.32 15.96 -8.78
N GLY A 312 -29.00 15.77 -8.83
CA GLY A 312 -28.03 16.52 -8.05
C GLY A 312 -27.82 16.03 -6.61
N SER A 313 -28.55 14.99 -6.14
CA SER A 313 -28.44 14.53 -4.75
C SER A 313 -27.01 14.12 -4.35
N LEU A 314 -26.28 13.40 -5.21
CA LEU A 314 -24.87 13.05 -4.96
C LEU A 314 -24.00 14.32 -4.87
N VAL A 315 -24.19 15.27 -5.78
CA VAL A 315 -23.41 16.53 -5.77
C VAL A 315 -23.66 17.30 -4.48
N SER A 316 -24.93 17.40 -4.04
CA SER A 316 -25.29 18.07 -2.79
C SER A 316 -24.69 17.38 -1.57
N ALA A 317 -24.67 16.04 -1.57
CA ALA A 317 -24.05 15.27 -0.49
C ALA A 317 -22.53 15.49 -0.42
N LEU A 318 -21.84 15.62 -1.56
CA LEU A 318 -20.40 15.80 -1.63
C LEU A 318 -19.92 17.26 -1.48
N ASP A 319 -20.83 18.24 -1.63
CA ASP A 319 -20.47 19.66 -1.63
C ASP A 319 -19.85 20.13 -0.30
N GLY A 320 -20.22 19.51 0.81
CA GLY A 320 -19.62 19.78 2.12
C GLY A 320 -18.11 19.56 2.14
N PHE A 321 -17.60 18.54 1.45
CA PHE A 321 -16.17 18.29 1.38
C PHE A 321 -15.42 19.39 0.61
N ARG A 322 -16.01 19.88 -0.48
CA ARG A 322 -15.45 21.02 -1.23
C ARG A 322 -15.43 22.29 -0.38
N GLN A 323 -16.54 22.59 0.34
CA GLN A 323 -16.66 23.80 1.17
C GLN A 323 -15.65 23.81 2.32
N GLU A 324 -15.39 22.64 2.92
CA GLU A 324 -14.51 22.47 4.08
C GLU A 324 -13.07 22.11 3.70
N GLY A 325 -12.74 22.07 2.40
CA GLY A 325 -11.39 21.72 1.91
C GLY A 325 -10.95 20.31 2.27
N VAL A 326 -11.90 19.35 2.37
CA VAL A 326 -11.62 17.94 2.65
C VAL A 326 -11.44 17.19 1.34
N SER A 327 -10.30 16.52 1.17
CA SER A 327 -10.01 15.74 -0.04
C SER A 327 -10.75 14.40 -0.01
N LEU A 328 -11.39 14.06 -1.14
CA LEU A 328 -11.92 12.73 -1.42
C LEU A 328 -10.86 11.95 -2.19
N THR A 329 -10.35 10.87 -1.60
CA THR A 329 -9.32 10.03 -2.21
C THR A 329 -9.91 8.82 -2.95
N LYS A 330 -11.19 8.51 -2.69
CA LYS A 330 -11.94 7.47 -3.38
C LYS A 330 -13.42 7.80 -3.47
N LEU A 331 -14.00 7.43 -4.61
CA LEU A 331 -15.44 7.38 -4.85
C LEU A 331 -15.73 6.16 -5.73
N GLU A 332 -16.43 5.17 -5.18
CA GLU A 332 -16.80 3.93 -5.89
C GLU A 332 -18.32 3.74 -5.82
N SER A 333 -18.99 3.64 -6.95
CA SER A 333 -20.44 3.41 -7.00
C SER A 333 -20.75 1.91 -7.10
N ARG A 334 -21.76 1.47 -6.36
CA ARG A 334 -22.24 0.09 -6.40
C ARG A 334 -23.77 0.05 -6.41
N PRO A 335 -24.39 -0.81 -7.24
CA PRO A 335 -25.83 -1.02 -7.19
C PRO A 335 -26.23 -1.68 -5.87
N ILE A 336 -27.39 -1.32 -5.36
CA ILE A 336 -27.95 -1.94 -4.15
C ILE A 336 -28.75 -3.18 -4.56
N ALA A 337 -28.34 -4.36 -4.07
CA ALA A 337 -29.02 -5.60 -4.35
C ALA A 337 -30.51 -5.52 -3.90
N GLY A 338 -31.41 -5.94 -4.76
CA GLY A 338 -32.86 -5.90 -4.48
C GLY A 338 -33.51 -4.52 -4.62
N LYS A 339 -32.74 -3.46 -4.97
CA LYS A 339 -33.27 -2.10 -5.23
C LYS A 339 -32.84 -1.64 -6.61
N PRO A 340 -33.58 -1.96 -7.68
CA PRO A 340 -33.25 -1.57 -9.05
C PRO A 340 -32.99 -0.06 -9.15
N TRP A 341 -31.89 0.32 -9.82
CA TRP A 341 -31.48 1.69 -10.12
C TRP A 341 -30.97 2.51 -8.91
N GLN A 342 -31.10 2.02 -7.66
CA GLN A 342 -30.49 2.68 -6.52
C GLN A 342 -28.99 2.34 -6.41
N GLN A 343 -28.21 3.36 -6.12
CA GLN A 343 -26.76 3.27 -5.97
C GLN A 343 -26.36 3.58 -4.53
N MET A 344 -25.34 2.88 -4.06
CA MET A 344 -24.57 3.28 -2.89
C MET A 344 -23.17 3.71 -3.34
N PHE A 345 -22.53 4.57 -2.55
CA PHE A 345 -21.23 5.11 -2.85
C PHE A 345 -20.30 4.87 -1.67
N PHE A 346 -19.17 4.21 -1.94
CA PHE A 346 -18.06 4.12 -1.00
C PHE A 346 -17.17 5.33 -1.19
N LEU A 347 -16.81 5.96 -0.07
CA LEU A 347 -16.01 7.17 -0.01
C LEU A 347 -14.83 6.97 0.91
N ASP A 348 -13.66 7.42 0.51
CA ASP A 348 -12.54 7.64 1.42
C ASP A 348 -12.21 9.13 1.44
N LEU A 349 -12.08 9.70 2.62
CA LEU A 349 -11.67 11.09 2.83
C LEU A 349 -10.31 11.11 3.51
N ASP A 350 -9.51 12.13 3.17
CA ASP A 350 -8.33 12.49 3.96
C ASP A 350 -8.75 13.25 5.22
N GLY A 351 -8.36 12.74 6.37
CA GLY A 351 -8.58 13.34 7.68
C GLY A 351 -9.33 12.42 8.64
N HIS A 352 -9.26 12.80 9.92
CA HIS A 352 -9.96 12.15 11.02
C HIS A 352 -11.34 12.78 11.21
N GLU A 353 -12.37 11.98 11.52
CA GLU A 353 -13.75 12.45 11.68
C GLU A 353 -13.92 13.48 12.82
N GLU A 354 -13.00 13.50 13.80
CA GLU A 354 -12.96 14.51 14.87
C GLU A 354 -12.35 15.85 14.43
N HIS A 355 -11.71 15.93 13.26
CA HIS A 355 -11.21 17.21 12.76
C HIS A 355 -12.39 18.14 12.45
N PRO A 356 -12.36 19.40 12.90
CA PRO A 356 -13.51 20.31 12.78
C PRO A 356 -14.04 20.48 11.35
N ASN A 357 -13.15 20.53 10.35
CA ASN A 357 -13.53 20.63 8.93
C ASN A 357 -14.16 19.34 8.43
N VAL A 358 -13.61 18.16 8.79
CA VAL A 358 -14.18 16.86 8.42
C VAL A 358 -15.54 16.67 9.09
N ALA A 359 -15.65 16.99 10.39
CA ALA A 359 -16.91 16.90 11.11
C ALA A 359 -18.02 17.76 10.47
N ARG A 360 -17.71 19.00 10.05
CA ARG A 360 -18.67 19.87 9.35
C ARG A 360 -19.06 19.32 7.97
N ALA A 361 -18.07 18.80 7.20
CA ALA A 361 -18.34 18.18 5.91
C ALA A 361 -19.25 16.94 6.07
N LEU A 362 -19.01 16.10 7.09
CA LEU A 362 -19.84 14.94 7.41
C LEU A 362 -21.28 15.34 7.80
N GLN A 363 -21.46 16.46 8.53
CA GLN A 363 -22.81 16.97 8.82
C GLN A 363 -23.58 17.36 7.55
N VAL A 364 -22.92 17.94 6.53
CA VAL A 364 -23.54 18.22 5.24
C VAL A 364 -23.89 16.91 4.53
N LEU A 365 -22.96 15.96 4.51
CA LEU A 365 -23.18 14.64 3.93
C LEU A 365 -24.42 13.95 4.52
N HIS A 366 -24.52 13.92 5.86
CA HIS A 366 -25.67 13.31 6.56
C HIS A 366 -27.01 13.96 6.20
N ARG A 367 -27.05 15.30 6.03
CA ARG A 367 -28.30 16.01 5.66
C ARG A 367 -28.77 15.68 4.25
N HIS A 368 -27.86 15.36 3.33
CA HIS A 368 -28.15 15.13 1.92
C HIS A 368 -28.12 13.66 1.50
N SER A 369 -27.91 12.74 2.46
CA SER A 369 -27.91 11.29 2.24
C SER A 369 -29.10 10.62 2.89
N VAL A 370 -29.61 9.55 2.25
CA VAL A 370 -30.65 8.68 2.83
C VAL A 370 -30.09 7.87 4.00
N SER A 371 -28.86 7.40 3.84
CA SER A 371 -28.12 6.72 4.91
C SER A 371 -26.63 6.98 4.77
N VAL A 372 -25.94 6.99 5.89
CA VAL A 372 -24.48 7.07 6.00
C VAL A 372 -24.04 6.02 7.01
N HIS A 373 -23.12 5.15 6.60
CA HIS A 373 -22.47 4.19 7.46
C HIS A 373 -20.97 4.50 7.47
N SER A 374 -20.39 4.78 8.66
CA SER A 374 -18.97 5.03 8.83
C SER A 374 -18.25 3.76 9.27
N PHE A 375 -17.16 3.43 8.58
CA PHE A 375 -16.21 2.41 9.02
C PHE A 375 -15.18 2.97 10.02
N GLY A 376 -15.27 4.27 10.35
CA GLY A 376 -14.38 4.97 11.26
C GLY A 376 -13.18 5.59 10.56
N SER A 377 -12.36 6.25 11.38
CA SER A 377 -11.09 6.84 10.98
C SER A 377 -9.94 5.93 11.36
N TYR A 378 -9.00 5.74 10.47
CA TYR A 378 -7.83 4.88 10.66
C TYR A 378 -6.59 5.53 10.07
N GLY A 379 -5.42 5.08 10.52
CA GLY A 379 -4.16 5.62 10.02
C GLY A 379 -3.95 5.34 8.54
N SER A 380 -3.73 6.38 7.74
CA SER A 380 -3.42 6.27 6.31
C SER A 380 -2.01 5.74 6.09
N ASP A 381 -1.86 4.70 5.27
CA ASP A 381 -0.55 4.17 4.84
C ASP A 381 0.00 4.97 3.64
N ARG A 382 -0.89 5.56 2.85
CA ARG A 382 -0.54 6.40 1.71
C ARG A 382 -0.40 7.85 2.15
N LEU A 383 0.82 8.36 2.03
CA LEU A 383 1.09 9.79 2.11
C LEU A 383 0.94 10.34 0.70
N GLU A 384 -0.11 11.13 0.46
CA GLU A 384 -0.22 11.83 -0.82
C GLU A 384 0.97 12.77 -1.00
N PRO A 385 1.61 12.78 -2.19
CA PRO A 385 2.68 13.73 -2.47
C PRO A 385 2.22 15.15 -2.21
N ALA A 386 3.04 15.99 -1.57
CA ALA A 386 2.80 17.40 -1.51
C ALA A 386 2.76 17.95 -2.95
N ALA A 387 1.57 18.35 -3.42
CA ALA A 387 1.43 18.93 -4.76
C ALA A 387 2.18 20.27 -4.80
N ARG A 388 2.99 20.50 -5.85
CA ARG A 388 3.53 21.82 -6.14
C ARG A 388 2.39 22.82 -6.34
N ALA A 389 2.59 24.05 -5.88
CA ALA A 389 1.73 25.14 -6.28
C ALA A 389 1.83 25.26 -7.81
N THR A 390 0.79 24.83 -8.52
CA THR A 390 0.63 25.21 -9.93
C THR A 390 0.58 26.72 -9.97
N GLY A 391 1.66 27.36 -10.40
CA GLY A 391 1.70 28.80 -10.61
C GLY A 391 0.52 29.20 -11.49
N LYS A 392 -0.34 30.04 -10.94
CA LYS A 392 -1.30 30.83 -11.72
C LYS A 392 -0.56 31.99 -12.32
#